data_862627f500850721e1539d532c055f23
#
_entry.id   862627f500850721e1539d532c055f23
#
_cell.length_a   1.000
_cell.length_b   1.000
_cell.length_c   1.000
_cell.angle_alpha   90.00
_cell.angle_beta   90.00
_cell.angle_gamma   90.00
#
_symmetry.space_group_name_H-M   'P 1'
#
loop_
_entity.id
_entity.type
_entity.pdbx_description
1 polymer ?
#
loop_
_entity_poly.entity_id
_entity_poly.type
_entity_poly.pdbx_seq_one_letter_code
_entity_poly.pdbx_strand_id
1 'polypeptide(L)'
;MGVKQDSRFMKMFKVMAAFMLGIAFCLGFTACSDNDENGNGNDGDNTTTVVNPEKVFTGGLPKSVSGMSISQNEEGLVTSITTDEGEKAVFEYFPVTRAEASINSARITVTDENGDVTELNLQLNSDGYVKYCKSIDHAGTPDADEFTWEMEYDTEGHLIEMRRSESDGELTKITYKDGDVVATFTQSFLDDGGKDINGDGKIDNQDIWPDTKIYYTTDEITTPIENKGCLMMFDELLDVDMDEMIYAYYGGMLGTATKHLPLRMHAP
;
A
#
# COMPACT_ATOMS: atom_id res chain seq x y z
N MET A 1 -25.74 4.67 21.73
CA MET A 1 -24.32 4.47 21.93
C MET A 1 -23.67 5.09 20.73
N GLY A 2 -22.96 6.21 20.85
CA GLY A 2 -22.37 6.89 19.71
C GLY A 2 -21.10 6.16 19.32
N VAL A 3 -21.04 5.75 18.07
CA VAL A 3 -19.83 5.24 17.42
C VAL A 3 -18.81 6.38 17.46
N LYS A 4 -17.71 6.20 18.14
CA LYS A 4 -16.53 7.04 17.98
C LYS A 4 -16.02 6.80 16.57
N GLN A 5 -16.37 7.67 15.66
CA GLN A 5 -15.74 7.75 14.34
C GLN A 5 -14.25 7.92 14.59
N ASP A 6 -13.46 6.95 14.13
CA ASP A 6 -12.04 6.86 14.44
C ASP A 6 -11.33 8.12 13.94
N SER A 7 -10.69 8.83 14.86
CA SER A 7 -10.04 10.12 14.55
C SER A 7 -8.83 9.96 13.62
N ARG A 8 -8.37 8.72 13.41
CA ARG A 8 -7.26 8.37 12.51
C ARG A 8 -7.66 8.57 11.05
N PHE A 9 -8.85 8.10 10.67
CA PHE A 9 -9.41 8.28 9.33
C PHE A 9 -9.45 9.75 8.90
N MET A 10 -9.84 10.63 9.81
CA MET A 10 -9.93 12.08 9.52
C MET A 10 -8.56 12.78 9.51
N LYS A 11 -7.52 12.19 10.13
CA LYS A 11 -6.16 12.75 10.15
C LYS A 11 -5.38 12.41 8.88
N MET A 12 -5.45 11.17 8.38
CA MET A 12 -4.86 10.79 7.08
C MET A 12 -5.46 11.61 5.93
N PHE A 13 -6.77 11.90 5.97
CA PHE A 13 -7.44 12.73 4.98
C PHE A 13 -6.85 14.15 4.84
N LYS A 14 -6.29 14.72 5.93
CA LYS A 14 -5.66 16.05 5.89
C LYS A 14 -4.28 16.04 5.25
N VAL A 15 -3.54 14.93 5.35
CA VAL A 15 -2.21 14.82 4.74
C VAL A 15 -2.34 14.70 3.22
N MET A 16 -3.36 14.01 2.72
CA MET A 16 -3.55 13.80 1.28
C MET A 16 -4.18 15.00 0.56
N ALA A 17 -5.00 15.82 1.22
CA ALA A 17 -5.55 17.06 0.62
C ALA A 17 -4.47 18.09 0.21
N ALA A 18 -3.24 17.98 0.74
CA ALA A 18 -2.11 18.82 0.35
C ALA A 18 -1.48 18.42 -1.01
N PHE A 19 -1.86 17.27 -1.56
CA PHE A 19 -1.25 16.69 -2.78
C PHE A 19 -1.54 17.47 -4.06
N MET A 20 -2.68 18.12 -4.15
CA MET A 20 -3.13 18.77 -5.39
C MET A 20 -2.30 20.01 -5.79
N LEU A 21 -1.42 20.54 -4.92
CA LEU A 21 -0.64 21.75 -5.21
C LEU A 21 0.88 21.52 -5.36
N GLY A 22 1.38 20.29 -5.24
CA GLY A 22 2.80 19.98 -5.15
C GLY A 22 3.48 19.41 -6.41
N ILE A 23 2.82 19.31 -7.57
CA ILE A 23 3.36 18.67 -8.79
C ILE A 23 4.59 19.38 -9.40
N ALA A 24 5.07 20.46 -8.80
CA ALA A 24 6.08 21.31 -9.44
C ALA A 24 7.56 21.06 -9.05
N PHE A 25 7.92 20.08 -8.22
CA PHE A 25 9.32 19.96 -7.76
C PHE A 25 9.85 18.52 -7.62
N CYS A 26 9.92 17.79 -8.72
CA CYS A 26 10.76 16.59 -8.80
C CYS A 26 11.81 16.74 -9.91
N LEU A 27 12.71 17.72 -9.77
CA LEU A 27 13.92 17.79 -10.57
C LEU A 27 15.13 17.73 -9.63
N GLY A 28 15.68 16.53 -9.50
CA GLY A 28 16.92 16.35 -8.73
C GLY A 28 17.25 14.91 -8.42
N PHE A 29 17.19 14.01 -9.41
CA PHE A 29 17.75 12.67 -9.25
C PHE A 29 19.17 12.65 -9.79
N THR A 30 20.17 12.61 -8.92
CA THR A 30 21.51 12.16 -9.29
C THR A 30 21.57 10.66 -8.98
N ALA A 31 21.40 9.84 -10.01
CA ALA A 31 21.76 8.44 -9.96
C ALA A 31 23.30 8.38 -10.00
N CYS A 32 23.92 7.94 -8.94
CA CYS A 32 25.29 7.45 -8.97
C CYS A 32 25.23 5.95 -9.24
N SER A 33 25.50 5.59 -10.49
CA SER A 33 25.86 4.22 -10.87
C SER A 33 27.36 4.16 -10.89
N ASP A 34 27.98 3.49 -9.95
CA ASP A 34 29.35 3.02 -10.07
C ASP A 34 29.32 1.49 -10.10
N ASN A 35 29.56 0.97 -11.31
CA ASN A 35 29.94 -0.42 -11.52
C ASN A 35 31.41 -0.59 -11.12
N ASP A 36 31.68 -1.40 -10.11
CA ASP A 36 32.96 -2.06 -9.96
C ASP A 36 32.75 -3.55 -9.71
N GLU A 37 32.98 -4.32 -10.78
CA GLU A 37 33.24 -5.76 -10.71
C GLU A 37 34.55 -5.98 -9.97
N ASN A 38 34.53 -6.65 -8.82
CA ASN A 38 35.63 -7.55 -8.48
C ASN A 38 35.17 -8.64 -7.51
N GLY A 39 35.21 -9.89 -7.99
CA GLY A 39 34.87 -11.05 -7.22
C GLY A 39 35.92 -11.36 -6.17
N ASN A 40 35.46 -11.76 -5.00
CA ASN A 40 36.17 -12.74 -4.19
C ASN A 40 35.16 -13.44 -3.27
N GLY A 41 35.14 -14.79 -3.38
CA GLY A 41 34.21 -15.62 -2.64
C GLY A 41 34.48 -15.58 -1.14
N ASN A 42 33.38 -15.43 -0.41
CA ASN A 42 33.31 -15.87 0.96
C ASN A 42 31.95 -16.55 1.13
N ASP A 43 31.97 -17.82 1.56
CA ASP A 43 30.76 -18.58 1.92
C ASP A 43 30.12 -17.92 3.18
N GLY A 44 29.52 -16.78 3.00
CA GLY A 44 28.63 -16.14 3.96
C GLY A 44 27.21 -16.66 3.75
N ASP A 45 26.54 -16.90 4.84
CA ASP A 45 25.14 -17.32 4.97
C ASP A 45 24.26 -16.58 3.94
N ASN A 46 23.89 -17.28 2.86
CA ASN A 46 23.25 -16.69 1.69
C ASN A 46 21.74 -16.60 1.94
N THR A 47 21.35 -15.82 2.96
CA THR A 47 19.96 -15.43 3.20
C THR A 47 19.63 -14.25 2.31
N THR A 48 18.71 -14.45 1.35
CA THR A 48 18.23 -13.38 0.48
C THR A 48 16.78 -13.08 0.78
N THR A 49 16.45 -11.82 1.05
CA THR A 49 15.05 -11.39 1.02
C THR A 49 14.59 -11.24 -0.43
N VAL A 50 13.33 -11.55 -0.70
CA VAL A 50 12.73 -11.32 -2.03
C VAL A 50 12.20 -9.90 -2.18
N VAL A 51 12.12 -9.12 -1.10
CA VAL A 51 11.68 -7.73 -1.15
C VAL A 51 12.69 -6.90 -1.93
N ASN A 52 12.21 -6.20 -2.94
CA ASN A 52 13.01 -5.30 -3.76
C ASN A 52 12.21 -4.03 -4.10
N PRO A 53 12.38 -2.92 -3.34
CA PRO A 53 11.69 -1.67 -3.60
C PRO A 53 11.98 -1.08 -5.00
N GLU A 54 13.15 -1.32 -5.59
CA GLU A 54 13.50 -0.82 -6.93
C GLU A 54 12.66 -1.46 -8.04
N LYS A 55 12.16 -2.68 -7.81
CA LYS A 55 11.24 -3.36 -8.74
C LYS A 55 9.91 -2.61 -8.87
N VAL A 56 9.46 -1.98 -7.78
CA VAL A 56 8.22 -1.21 -7.71
C VAL A 56 8.44 0.25 -8.08
N PHE A 57 9.48 0.86 -7.54
CA PHE A 57 9.80 2.27 -7.72
C PHE A 57 10.81 2.47 -8.84
N THR A 58 10.38 2.29 -10.09
CA THR A 58 11.25 2.37 -11.29
C THR A 58 11.86 3.76 -11.50
N GLY A 59 11.30 4.79 -10.89
CA GLY A 59 11.87 6.14 -10.83
C GLY A 59 12.77 6.40 -9.63
N GLY A 60 13.03 5.35 -8.82
CA GLY A 60 13.71 5.41 -7.53
C GLY A 60 12.75 5.63 -6.36
N LEU A 61 13.03 5.00 -5.23
CA LEU A 61 12.24 5.17 -4.01
C LEU A 61 12.33 6.63 -3.53
N PRO A 62 11.22 7.31 -3.28
CA PRO A 62 11.25 8.68 -2.78
C PRO A 62 11.85 8.72 -1.37
N LYS A 63 12.70 9.72 -1.10
CA LYS A 63 13.22 9.98 0.26
C LYS A 63 12.20 10.69 1.14
N SER A 64 11.29 11.43 0.51
CA SER A 64 10.19 12.12 1.17
C SER A 64 9.02 12.24 0.22
N VAL A 65 7.81 11.99 0.71
CA VAL A 65 6.56 12.08 -0.04
C VAL A 65 5.41 12.36 0.93
N SER A 66 4.59 13.35 0.64
CA SER A 66 3.36 13.66 1.41
C SER A 66 3.54 13.76 2.92
N GLY A 67 4.59 14.45 3.38
CA GLY A 67 4.87 14.56 4.82
C GLY A 67 5.53 13.32 5.41
N MET A 68 5.77 12.26 4.63
CA MET A 68 6.54 11.09 5.07
C MET A 68 8.01 11.23 4.68
N SER A 69 8.89 10.82 5.59
CA SER A 69 10.34 10.68 5.37
C SER A 69 10.71 9.20 5.42
N ILE A 70 11.35 8.70 4.35
CA ILE A 70 11.65 7.28 4.15
C ILE A 70 13.14 7.05 4.31
N SER A 71 13.51 6.09 5.17
CA SER A 71 14.90 5.66 5.43
C SER A 71 15.14 4.25 4.89
N GLN A 72 16.31 4.04 4.29
CA GLN A 72 16.75 2.76 3.74
C GLN A 72 18.07 2.31 4.36
N ASN A 73 18.33 1.01 4.34
CA ASN A 73 19.66 0.44 4.61
C ASN A 73 20.53 0.44 3.33
N GLU A 74 21.76 -0.09 3.46
CA GLU A 74 22.72 -0.20 2.35
C GLU A 74 22.26 -1.15 1.23
N GLU A 75 21.32 -2.06 1.53
CA GLU A 75 20.73 -3.01 0.58
C GLU A 75 19.50 -2.44 -0.15
N GLY A 76 19.13 -1.18 0.13
CA GLY A 76 17.98 -0.51 -0.47
C GLY A 76 16.63 -0.87 0.17
N LEU A 77 16.62 -1.66 1.25
CA LEU A 77 15.39 -1.99 1.99
C LEU A 77 14.98 -0.84 2.89
N VAL A 78 13.70 -0.54 2.94
CA VAL A 78 13.15 0.46 3.84
C VAL A 78 13.26 -0.01 5.30
N THR A 79 13.85 0.81 6.15
CA THR A 79 14.02 0.52 7.57
C THR A 79 13.03 1.27 8.45
N SER A 80 12.65 2.47 8.04
CA SER A 80 11.61 3.24 8.73
C SER A 80 10.98 4.29 7.83
N ILE A 81 9.73 4.64 8.17
CA ILE A 81 9.01 5.80 7.64
C ILE A 81 8.54 6.62 8.83
N THR A 82 8.70 7.94 8.76
CA THR A 82 8.24 8.87 9.80
C THR A 82 7.40 9.96 9.16
N THR A 83 6.24 10.25 9.71
CA THR A 83 5.36 11.32 9.24
C THR A 83 5.66 12.65 9.93
N ASP A 84 5.23 13.75 9.33
CA ASP A 84 5.33 15.09 9.93
C ASP A 84 4.46 15.23 11.20
N GLU A 85 3.47 14.36 11.37
CA GLU A 85 2.60 14.29 12.56
C GLU A 85 3.22 13.47 13.70
N GLY A 86 4.40 12.86 13.48
CA GLY A 86 5.14 12.12 14.50
C GLY A 86 4.87 10.62 14.52
N GLU A 87 4.02 10.11 13.64
CA GLU A 87 3.84 8.67 13.47
C GLU A 87 5.10 8.04 12.88
N LYS A 88 5.41 6.82 13.31
CA LYS A 88 6.61 6.11 12.88
C LYS A 88 6.32 4.65 12.60
N ALA A 89 6.64 4.20 11.37
CA ALA A 89 6.68 2.80 10.97
C ALA A 89 8.11 2.29 10.96
N VAL A 90 8.36 1.13 11.58
CA VAL A 90 9.65 0.43 11.61
C VAL A 90 9.52 -0.92 10.94
N PHE A 91 10.48 -1.31 10.11
CA PHE A 91 10.44 -2.50 9.27
C PHE A 91 11.44 -3.54 9.76
N GLU A 92 11.00 -4.78 9.87
CA GLU A 92 11.80 -5.96 10.13
C GLU A 92 11.55 -6.98 9.02
N TYR A 93 12.61 -7.50 8.40
CA TYR A 93 12.54 -8.47 7.31
C TYR A 93 13.08 -9.81 7.78
N PHE A 94 12.34 -10.89 7.50
CA PHE A 94 12.72 -12.25 7.85
C PHE A 94 13.04 -13.03 6.56
N PRO A 95 14.33 -13.12 6.19
CA PRO A 95 14.74 -13.76 4.95
C PRO A 95 14.54 -15.27 5.00
N VAL A 96 14.36 -15.87 3.82
CA VAL A 96 14.30 -17.34 3.67
C VAL A 96 15.67 -17.93 3.90
N THR A 97 15.78 -18.88 4.83
CA THR A 97 16.97 -19.73 4.93
C THR A 97 16.81 -20.94 4.02
N ARG A 98 17.89 -21.37 3.33
CA ARG A 98 17.87 -22.51 2.39
C ARG A 98 17.43 -23.86 2.98
N ALA A 99 17.35 -23.98 4.30
CA ALA A 99 17.08 -25.24 4.99
C ALA A 99 15.58 -25.55 5.22
N GLU A 100 14.72 -24.56 5.10
CA GLU A 100 13.27 -24.72 5.29
C GLU A 100 12.56 -24.05 4.13
N ALA A 101 11.45 -24.63 3.66
CA ALA A 101 10.50 -23.95 2.76
C ALA A 101 9.82 -22.81 3.53
N SER A 102 10.62 -21.88 4.03
CA SER A 102 10.19 -20.81 4.90
C SER A 102 9.50 -19.72 4.08
N ILE A 103 8.36 -19.33 4.57
CA ILE A 103 7.58 -18.22 4.05
C ILE A 103 8.42 -16.96 4.26
N ASN A 104 8.71 -16.23 3.17
CA ASN A 104 9.21 -14.88 3.30
C ASN A 104 8.20 -14.06 4.10
N SER A 105 8.68 -13.34 5.08
CA SER A 105 7.83 -12.51 5.93
C SER A 105 8.52 -11.21 6.30
N ALA A 106 7.71 -10.22 6.64
CA ALA A 106 8.15 -8.98 7.21
C ALA A 106 7.21 -8.57 8.34
N ARG A 107 7.66 -7.69 9.21
CA ARG A 107 6.84 -7.01 10.20
C ARG A 107 7.00 -5.50 10.03
N ILE A 108 5.90 -4.79 10.12
CA ILE A 108 5.89 -3.33 10.24
C ILE A 108 5.25 -3.01 11.58
N THR A 109 5.96 -2.26 12.42
CA THR A 109 5.43 -1.75 13.68
C THR A 109 5.20 -0.26 13.52
N VAL A 110 3.95 0.15 13.55
CA VAL A 110 3.53 1.55 13.46
C VAL A 110 3.26 2.05 14.87
N THR A 111 3.84 3.20 15.22
CA THR A 111 3.59 3.88 16.49
C THR A 111 3.08 5.27 16.19
N ASP A 112 1.87 5.60 16.63
CA ASP A 112 1.27 6.91 16.43
C ASP A 112 1.84 7.99 17.39
N GLU A 113 1.39 9.23 17.24
CA GLU A 113 1.80 10.38 18.06
C GLU A 113 1.47 10.23 19.56
N ASN A 114 0.51 9.35 19.91
CA ASN A 114 0.08 9.09 21.30
C ASN A 114 0.81 7.89 21.92
N GLY A 115 1.58 7.16 21.12
CA GLY A 115 2.28 5.94 21.51
C GLY A 115 1.43 4.67 21.35
N ASP A 116 0.27 4.74 20.69
CA ASP A 116 -0.49 3.56 20.31
C ASP A 116 0.25 2.79 19.22
N VAL A 117 0.22 1.47 19.30
CA VAL A 117 1.00 0.59 18.41
C VAL A 117 0.08 -0.27 17.58
N THR A 118 0.29 -0.26 16.25
CA THR A 118 -0.28 -1.23 15.30
C THR A 118 0.84 -2.11 14.77
N GLU A 119 0.66 -3.44 14.80
CA GLU A 119 1.59 -4.40 14.21
C GLU A 119 1.01 -5.03 12.95
N LEU A 120 1.73 -4.95 11.83
CA LEU A 120 1.44 -5.64 10.60
C LEU A 120 2.38 -6.83 10.44
N ASN A 121 1.86 -8.05 10.54
CA ASN A 121 2.62 -9.28 10.37
C ASN A 121 2.37 -9.83 8.96
N LEU A 122 3.33 -9.61 8.06
CA LEU A 122 3.20 -9.81 6.62
C LEU A 122 3.75 -11.17 6.20
N GLN A 123 3.00 -11.91 5.40
CA GLN A 123 3.47 -13.06 4.63
C GLN A 123 3.58 -12.67 3.15
N LEU A 124 4.74 -12.92 2.55
CA LEU A 124 5.05 -12.50 1.20
C LEU A 124 4.98 -13.67 0.21
N ASN A 125 4.59 -13.40 -1.03
CA ASN A 125 4.72 -14.34 -2.13
C ASN A 125 6.16 -14.40 -2.67
N SER A 126 6.39 -15.19 -3.72
CA SER A 126 7.71 -15.35 -4.35
C SER A 126 8.26 -14.07 -4.98
N ASP A 127 7.41 -13.09 -5.26
CA ASP A 127 7.78 -11.80 -5.84
C ASP A 127 8.08 -10.73 -4.79
N GLY A 128 7.90 -11.06 -3.50
CA GLY A 128 8.10 -10.15 -2.39
C GLY A 128 6.88 -9.30 -2.07
N TYR A 129 5.72 -9.64 -2.59
CA TYR A 129 4.47 -8.91 -2.33
C TYR A 129 3.64 -9.59 -1.26
N VAL A 130 2.94 -8.79 -0.46
CA VAL A 130 2.06 -9.26 0.62
C VAL A 130 0.95 -10.11 0.03
N LYS A 131 0.84 -11.38 0.44
CA LYS A 131 -0.29 -12.24 0.12
C LYS A 131 -1.27 -12.38 1.29
N TYR A 132 -0.78 -12.16 2.50
CA TYR A 132 -1.55 -12.21 3.73
C TYR A 132 -0.91 -11.27 4.75
N CYS A 133 -1.73 -10.54 5.49
CA CYS A 133 -1.31 -9.77 6.65
C CYS A 133 -2.24 -10.07 7.82
N LYS A 134 -1.68 -10.18 9.02
CA LYS A 134 -2.40 -10.07 10.27
C LYS A 134 -2.07 -8.73 10.88
N SER A 135 -3.06 -7.85 10.97
CA SER A 135 -2.97 -6.58 11.67
C SER A 135 -3.41 -6.74 13.12
N ILE A 136 -2.74 -6.05 14.02
CA ILE A 136 -3.05 -6.03 15.45
C ILE A 136 -3.04 -4.57 15.89
N ASP A 137 -4.20 -3.99 16.08
CA ASP A 137 -4.36 -2.66 16.62
C ASP A 137 -4.23 -2.66 18.12
N HIS A 138 -3.75 -1.54 18.72
CA HIS A 138 -3.44 -1.43 20.14
C HIS A 138 -2.60 -2.59 20.66
N ALA A 139 -1.62 -3.04 19.85
CA ALA A 139 -0.79 -4.22 20.13
C ALA A 139 -0.14 -4.14 21.51
N GLY A 140 -0.20 -5.27 22.24
CA GLY A 140 0.35 -5.39 23.60
C GLY A 140 -0.53 -4.80 24.70
N THR A 141 -1.74 -4.36 24.40
CA THR A 141 -2.72 -3.85 25.36
C THR A 141 -3.90 -4.83 25.53
N PRO A 142 -4.72 -4.69 26.60
CA PRO A 142 -5.95 -5.47 26.74
C PRO A 142 -7.03 -5.16 25.71
N ASP A 143 -6.93 -4.02 25.02
CA ASP A 143 -7.87 -3.55 24.02
C ASP A 143 -7.37 -3.87 22.59
N ALA A 144 -6.40 -4.81 22.47
CA ALA A 144 -5.89 -5.23 21.17
C ALA A 144 -6.98 -5.87 20.32
N ASP A 145 -7.12 -5.39 19.09
CA ASP A 145 -8.04 -5.93 18.09
C ASP A 145 -7.24 -6.49 16.90
N GLU A 146 -7.75 -7.58 16.31
CA GLU A 146 -7.03 -8.32 15.28
C GLU A 146 -7.91 -8.47 14.03
N PHE A 147 -7.35 -8.15 12.87
CA PHE A 147 -7.99 -8.44 11.60
C PHE A 147 -6.96 -8.89 10.54
N THR A 148 -7.44 -9.35 9.42
CA THR A 148 -6.60 -9.93 8.38
C THR A 148 -6.85 -9.30 7.02
N TRP A 149 -5.80 -9.33 6.20
CA TRP A 149 -5.83 -8.94 4.81
C TRP A 149 -5.36 -10.12 3.97
N GLU A 150 -6.05 -10.40 2.87
CA GLU A 150 -5.62 -11.32 1.83
C GLU A 150 -5.51 -10.58 0.51
N MET A 151 -4.42 -10.77 -0.22
CA MET A 151 -4.12 -10.02 -1.44
C MET A 151 -3.75 -10.94 -2.59
N GLU A 152 -4.28 -10.63 -3.77
CA GLU A 152 -4.00 -11.33 -5.02
C GLU A 152 -3.42 -10.38 -6.06
N TYR A 153 -2.52 -10.91 -6.89
CA TYR A 153 -1.79 -10.16 -7.91
C TYR A 153 -1.93 -10.83 -9.27
N ASP A 154 -1.90 -10.02 -10.34
CA ASP A 154 -1.78 -10.54 -11.68
C ASP A 154 -0.34 -10.98 -12.01
N THR A 155 -0.12 -11.48 -13.22
CA THR A 155 1.20 -11.96 -13.68
C THR A 155 2.22 -10.84 -13.90
N GLU A 156 1.79 -9.59 -13.94
CA GLU A 156 2.61 -8.40 -14.08
C GLU A 156 2.95 -7.77 -12.73
N GLY A 157 2.38 -8.34 -11.65
CA GLY A 157 2.61 -7.92 -10.27
C GLY A 157 1.72 -6.77 -9.81
N HIS A 158 0.61 -6.51 -10.47
CA HIS A 158 -0.37 -5.55 -10.02
C HIS A 158 -1.31 -6.19 -8.99
N LEU A 159 -1.63 -5.46 -7.91
CA LEU A 159 -2.64 -5.84 -6.93
C LEU A 159 -4.04 -5.79 -7.57
N ILE A 160 -4.72 -6.94 -7.68
CA ILE A 160 -6.01 -7.04 -8.37
C ILE A 160 -7.18 -7.33 -7.44
N GLU A 161 -6.92 -7.91 -6.27
CA GLU A 161 -7.95 -8.19 -5.28
C GLU A 161 -7.38 -8.07 -3.87
N MET A 162 -8.18 -7.53 -2.98
CA MET A 162 -7.87 -7.36 -1.57
C MET A 162 -9.11 -7.72 -0.76
N ARG A 163 -8.93 -8.53 0.29
CA ARG A 163 -9.97 -8.91 1.25
C ARG A 163 -9.53 -8.51 2.63
N ARG A 164 -10.39 -7.84 3.36
CA ARG A 164 -10.18 -7.41 4.73
C ARG A 164 -11.23 -8.06 5.63
N SER A 165 -10.84 -8.55 6.80
CA SER A 165 -11.79 -9.19 7.74
C SER A 165 -12.45 -8.20 8.71
N GLU A 166 -12.01 -6.95 8.74
CA GLU A 166 -12.65 -5.91 9.52
C GLU A 166 -14.06 -5.62 9.01
N SER A 167 -14.93 -5.08 9.88
CA SER A 167 -16.29 -4.65 9.54
C SER A 167 -17.14 -5.72 8.84
N ASP A 168 -17.05 -7.00 9.32
CA ASP A 168 -17.72 -8.16 8.74
C ASP A 168 -17.23 -8.55 7.32
N GLY A 169 -16.12 -7.98 6.91
CA GLY A 169 -15.43 -8.27 5.67
C GLY A 169 -15.63 -7.21 4.58
N GLU A 170 -14.55 -6.92 3.91
CA GLU A 170 -14.51 -6.03 2.76
C GLU A 170 -13.81 -6.72 1.59
N LEU A 171 -14.29 -6.47 0.39
CA LEU A 171 -13.69 -6.96 -0.85
C LEU A 171 -13.44 -5.77 -1.77
N THR A 172 -12.18 -5.53 -2.11
CA THR A 172 -11.79 -4.56 -3.14
C THR A 172 -11.23 -5.29 -4.35
N LYS A 173 -11.66 -4.88 -5.54
CA LYS A 173 -11.11 -5.34 -6.83
C LYS A 173 -10.58 -4.17 -7.63
N ILE A 174 -9.42 -4.36 -8.23
CA ILE A 174 -8.75 -3.37 -9.05
C ILE A 174 -8.59 -3.95 -10.45
N THR A 175 -9.10 -3.26 -11.45
CA THR A 175 -9.04 -3.69 -12.85
C THR A 175 -7.99 -2.88 -13.60
N TYR A 176 -7.02 -3.58 -14.17
CA TYR A 176 -5.96 -2.98 -14.99
C TYR A 176 -6.19 -3.21 -16.47
N LYS A 177 -5.74 -2.25 -17.27
CA LYS A 177 -5.66 -2.35 -18.73
C LYS A 177 -4.40 -1.62 -19.22
N ASP A 178 -3.53 -2.33 -19.93
CA ASP A 178 -2.26 -1.80 -20.47
C ASP A 178 -1.34 -1.21 -19.38
N GLY A 179 -1.44 -1.75 -18.14
CA GLY A 179 -0.69 -1.31 -16.97
C GLY A 179 -1.34 -0.17 -16.18
N ASP A 180 -2.50 0.33 -16.59
CA ASP A 180 -3.24 1.38 -15.88
C ASP A 180 -4.47 0.82 -15.17
N VAL A 181 -4.74 1.30 -13.97
CA VAL A 181 -6.00 1.05 -13.28
C VAL A 181 -7.13 1.73 -14.04
N VAL A 182 -8.11 0.99 -14.51
CA VAL A 182 -9.24 1.54 -15.28
C VAL A 182 -10.54 1.55 -14.48
N ALA A 183 -10.63 0.71 -13.47
CA ALA A 183 -11.78 0.67 -12.56
C ALA A 183 -11.37 0.08 -11.21
N THR A 184 -12.03 0.52 -10.16
CA THR A 184 -12.00 -0.06 -8.82
C THR A 184 -13.42 -0.37 -8.38
N PHE A 185 -13.53 -1.37 -7.55
CA PHE A 185 -14.78 -1.85 -7.01
C PHE A 185 -14.56 -2.20 -5.55
N THR A 186 -15.36 -1.67 -4.65
CA THR A 186 -15.32 -2.00 -3.23
C THR A 186 -16.70 -2.46 -2.77
N GLN A 187 -16.72 -3.60 -2.07
CA GLN A 187 -17.88 -4.16 -1.42
C GLN A 187 -17.63 -4.17 0.08
N SER A 188 -18.36 -3.33 0.79
CA SER A 188 -18.34 -3.27 2.25
C SER A 188 -19.62 -3.87 2.81
N PHE A 189 -19.50 -4.72 3.81
CA PHE A 189 -20.64 -5.51 4.24
C PHE A 189 -21.45 -4.89 5.34
N LEU A 190 -21.10 -3.93 6.09
CA LEU A 190 -22.00 -3.48 7.19
C LEU A 190 -21.67 -2.15 7.83
N ASP A 191 -20.66 -1.45 7.41
CA ASP A 191 -20.07 -0.44 8.27
C ASP A 191 -20.90 0.80 8.51
N ASP A 192 -21.76 1.18 7.62
CA ASP A 192 -22.64 2.36 7.79
C ASP A 192 -24.12 2.00 7.99
N GLY A 193 -24.38 0.85 8.63
CA GLY A 193 -25.72 0.35 8.79
C GLY A 193 -26.28 -0.27 7.53
N GLY A 194 -25.41 -0.65 6.60
CA GLY A 194 -25.70 -1.30 5.33
C GLY A 194 -26.72 -0.53 4.48
N LYS A 195 -26.59 -0.59 3.18
CA LYS A 195 -27.62 -0.07 2.26
C LYS A 195 -28.05 -1.18 1.33
N ASP A 196 -29.33 -1.37 1.17
CA ASP A 196 -29.90 -2.16 0.09
C ASP A 196 -29.66 -1.40 -1.23
N ILE A 197 -28.53 -1.71 -1.88
CA ILE A 197 -28.07 -1.02 -3.10
C ILE A 197 -28.74 -1.61 -4.33
N ASN A 198 -28.96 -2.93 -4.32
CA ASN A 198 -29.61 -3.63 -5.41
C ASN A 198 -31.15 -3.56 -5.37
N GLY A 199 -31.74 -3.09 -4.24
CA GLY A 199 -33.18 -2.88 -4.08
C GLY A 199 -33.98 -4.14 -3.85
N ASP A 200 -33.37 -5.24 -3.39
CA ASP A 200 -34.06 -6.51 -3.15
C ASP A 200 -34.69 -6.61 -1.74
N GLY A 201 -34.50 -5.60 -0.92
CA GLY A 201 -35.05 -5.50 0.45
C GLY A 201 -34.22 -6.24 1.50
N LYS A 202 -33.01 -6.67 1.15
CA LYS A 202 -32.00 -7.23 2.06
C LYS A 202 -30.74 -6.38 2.02
N ILE A 203 -29.91 -6.55 3.04
CA ILE A 203 -28.57 -5.98 3.08
C ILE A 203 -27.62 -7.18 3.16
N ASP A 204 -26.95 -7.50 2.06
CA ASP A 204 -26.06 -8.64 1.98
C ASP A 204 -24.95 -8.42 0.92
N ASN A 205 -24.15 -9.45 0.67
CA ASN A 205 -23.01 -9.42 -0.24
C ASN A 205 -23.37 -9.23 -1.74
N GLN A 206 -24.62 -8.97 -2.06
CA GLN A 206 -25.07 -8.60 -3.40
C GLN A 206 -25.30 -7.09 -3.51
N ASP A 207 -25.19 -6.37 -2.40
CA ASP A 207 -25.20 -4.91 -2.36
C ASP A 207 -23.83 -4.38 -2.76
N ILE A 208 -23.68 -4.19 -4.05
CA ILE A 208 -22.42 -3.90 -4.71
C ILE A 208 -22.36 -2.41 -5.05
N TRP A 209 -21.32 -1.70 -4.58
CA TRP A 209 -21.02 -0.36 -5.05
C TRP A 209 -20.60 -0.41 -6.53
N PRO A 210 -21.10 0.49 -7.36
CA PRO A 210 -20.72 0.54 -8.76
C PRO A 210 -19.23 0.84 -8.92
N ASP A 211 -18.65 0.34 -10.03
CA ASP A 211 -17.23 0.54 -10.33
C ASP A 211 -16.87 2.02 -10.48
N THR A 212 -15.88 2.46 -9.71
CA THR A 212 -15.23 3.74 -9.94
C THR A 212 -14.36 3.67 -11.18
N LYS A 213 -14.50 4.65 -12.09
CA LYS A 213 -13.72 4.73 -13.33
C LYS A 213 -12.60 5.74 -13.21
N ILE A 214 -11.39 5.34 -13.64
CA ILE A 214 -10.18 6.13 -13.53
C ILE A 214 -9.77 6.66 -14.91
N TYR A 215 -9.32 7.92 -14.96
CA TYR A 215 -8.93 8.61 -16.18
C TYR A 215 -7.54 9.24 -16.06
N TYR A 216 -6.75 9.12 -17.12
CA TYR A 216 -5.35 9.54 -17.20
C TYR A 216 -5.15 10.75 -18.12
N THR A 217 -6.22 11.30 -18.66
CA THR A 217 -6.23 12.48 -19.52
C THR A 217 -7.35 13.42 -19.12
N THR A 218 -7.19 14.70 -19.48
CA THR A 218 -8.21 15.75 -19.38
C THR A 218 -8.23 16.53 -20.71
N ASP A 219 -9.11 17.52 -20.83
CA ASP A 219 -9.13 18.41 -21.98
C ASP A 219 -7.82 19.20 -22.13
N GLU A 220 -7.11 19.45 -21.02
CA GLU A 220 -5.86 20.19 -20.98
C GLU A 220 -4.64 19.26 -21.08
N ILE A 221 -4.71 18.07 -20.45
CA ILE A 221 -3.65 17.06 -20.43
C ILE A 221 -4.09 15.90 -21.31
N THR A 222 -3.71 15.96 -22.59
CA THR A 222 -4.13 14.98 -23.62
C THR A 222 -3.22 13.76 -23.71
N THR A 223 -2.05 13.79 -23.07
CA THR A 223 -1.10 12.68 -23.03
C THR A 223 -0.93 12.23 -21.58
N PRO A 224 -1.10 10.93 -21.25
CA PRO A 224 -0.89 10.42 -19.91
C PRO A 224 0.51 10.72 -19.40
N ILE A 225 0.63 11.03 -18.10
CA ILE A 225 1.89 11.33 -17.42
C ILE A 225 2.39 10.03 -16.77
N GLU A 226 3.61 9.63 -17.06
CA GLU A 226 4.22 8.44 -16.50
C GLU A 226 4.36 8.54 -14.96
N ASN A 227 3.91 7.51 -14.23
CA ASN A 227 3.97 7.46 -12.77
C ASN A 227 5.35 7.04 -12.24
N LYS A 228 6.08 6.18 -12.94
CA LYS A 228 7.37 5.60 -12.52
C LYS A 228 7.34 4.88 -11.17
N GLY A 229 6.17 4.46 -10.72
CA GLY A 229 5.95 3.80 -9.43
C GLY A 229 6.12 4.71 -8.20
N CYS A 230 6.29 6.02 -8.39
CA CYS A 230 6.59 6.93 -7.27
C CYS A 230 5.38 7.30 -6.42
N LEU A 231 4.17 7.12 -6.92
CA LEU A 231 2.95 7.57 -6.25
C LEU A 231 1.99 6.41 -6.05
N MET A 232 1.58 6.22 -4.81
CA MET A 232 0.43 5.43 -4.45
C MET A 232 -0.80 6.34 -4.43
N MET A 233 -1.85 5.94 -5.14
CA MET A 233 -3.05 6.76 -5.31
C MET A 233 -4.31 5.93 -5.01
N PHE A 234 -4.18 4.94 -4.13
CA PHE A 234 -5.28 4.02 -3.86
C PHE A 234 -6.44 4.68 -3.12
N ASP A 235 -6.12 5.58 -2.21
CA ASP A 235 -7.09 6.15 -1.30
C ASP A 235 -8.06 7.14 -2.02
N GLU A 236 -7.61 8.33 -2.40
CA GLU A 236 -8.50 9.36 -2.92
C GLU A 236 -8.89 9.20 -4.41
N LEU A 237 -7.93 8.82 -5.26
CA LEU A 237 -8.16 8.77 -6.70
C LEU A 237 -8.58 7.40 -7.21
N LEU A 238 -8.25 6.34 -6.50
CA LEU A 238 -8.65 4.99 -6.86
C LEU A 238 -9.80 4.47 -5.99
N ASP A 239 -10.18 5.20 -4.95
CA ASP A 239 -11.25 4.83 -4.02
C ASP A 239 -10.98 3.44 -3.41
N VAL A 240 -9.77 3.26 -2.91
CA VAL A 240 -9.30 2.03 -2.27
C VAL A 240 -8.72 2.36 -0.91
N ASP A 241 -9.36 1.88 0.13
CA ASP A 241 -8.88 2.02 1.50
C ASP A 241 -7.72 1.06 1.75
N MET A 242 -6.59 1.59 2.17
CA MET A 242 -5.36 0.84 2.41
C MET A 242 -4.87 0.94 3.85
N ASP A 243 -5.42 1.83 4.65
CA ASP A 243 -4.97 2.09 6.02
C ASP A 243 -3.43 2.06 6.18
N GLU A 244 -2.93 1.35 7.19
CA GLU A 244 -1.49 1.20 7.45
C GLU A 244 -0.75 0.41 6.36
N MET A 245 -1.46 -0.24 5.43
CA MET A 245 -0.82 -0.94 4.31
C MET A 245 -0.08 0.02 3.36
N ILE A 246 -0.30 1.34 3.46
CA ILE A 246 0.49 2.35 2.78
C ILE A 246 2.00 2.22 3.10
N TYR A 247 2.34 1.81 4.33
CA TYR A 247 3.73 1.56 4.70
C TYR A 247 4.30 0.35 3.96
N ALA A 248 3.51 -0.74 3.80
CA ALA A 248 3.91 -1.90 3.02
C ALA A 248 4.12 -1.54 1.53
N TYR A 249 3.33 -0.60 0.99
CA TYR A 249 3.55 -0.09 -0.36
C TYR A 249 4.92 0.58 -0.49
N TYR A 250 5.22 1.56 0.36
CA TYR A 250 6.53 2.23 0.32
C TYR A 250 7.69 1.30 0.70
N GLY A 251 7.42 0.19 1.38
CA GLY A 251 8.35 -0.93 1.54
C GLY A 251 8.59 -1.74 0.28
N GLY A 252 7.87 -1.45 -0.83
CA GLY A 252 7.95 -2.19 -2.09
C GLY A 252 7.23 -3.55 -2.05
N MET A 253 6.26 -3.71 -1.14
CA MET A 253 5.63 -5.00 -0.86
C MET A 253 4.16 -5.11 -1.32
N LEU A 254 3.60 -4.11 -2.01
CA LEU A 254 2.22 -4.16 -2.53
C LEU A 254 2.12 -4.19 -4.06
N GLY A 255 3.16 -4.66 -4.71
CA GLY A 255 3.16 -4.81 -6.16
C GLY A 255 3.40 -3.52 -6.94
N THR A 256 3.16 -3.58 -8.23
CA THR A 256 3.42 -2.50 -9.18
C THR A 256 2.25 -1.53 -9.21
N ALA A 257 2.53 -0.24 -9.09
CA ALA A 257 1.52 0.81 -9.21
C ALA A 257 1.03 0.98 -10.65
N THR A 258 -0.06 1.74 -10.82
CA THR A 258 -0.55 2.17 -12.14
C THR A 258 0.57 2.86 -12.95
N LYS A 259 0.65 2.56 -14.23
CA LYS A 259 1.72 3.04 -15.14
C LYS A 259 1.73 4.55 -15.30
N HIS A 260 0.57 5.17 -15.35
CA HIS A 260 0.43 6.61 -15.46
C HIS A 260 -0.23 7.21 -14.22
N LEU A 261 -0.08 8.53 -14.04
CA LEU A 261 -0.69 9.27 -12.96
C LEU A 261 -2.20 9.42 -13.22
N PRO A 262 -3.08 8.93 -12.32
CA PRO A 262 -4.51 9.20 -12.43
C PRO A 262 -4.76 10.70 -12.27
N LEU A 263 -5.61 11.27 -13.11
CA LEU A 263 -5.92 12.70 -13.11
C LEU A 263 -7.34 13.01 -12.61
N ARG A 264 -8.24 12.05 -12.71
CA ARG A 264 -9.57 12.11 -12.13
C ARG A 264 -10.18 10.73 -12.01
N MET A 265 -11.12 10.61 -11.10
CA MET A 265 -12.03 9.47 -11.03
C MET A 265 -13.46 9.91 -11.35
N HIS A 266 -14.32 8.96 -11.66
CA HIS A 266 -15.75 9.13 -11.73
C HIS A 266 -16.37 7.98 -10.95
N ALA A 267 -16.90 8.30 -9.79
CA ALA A 267 -17.84 7.42 -9.10
C ALA A 267 -19.21 7.54 -9.76
N PRO A 268 -19.98 6.48 -9.85
CA PRO A 268 -21.29 6.45 -10.51
C PRO A 268 -22.31 7.30 -9.80
#